data_586263ac21f4334732e5d75229aa092d
#
_entry.id   586263ac21f4334732e5d75229aa092d
#
_cell.length_a   1.000
_cell.length_b   1.000
_cell.length_c   1.000
_cell.angle_alpha   90.00
_cell.angle_beta   90.00
_cell.angle_gamma   90.00
#
_symmetry.space_group_name_H-M   'P 1'
#
loop_
_entity.id
_entity.type
_entity.pdbx_description
1 polymer ?
#
loop_
_entity_poly.entity_id
_entity_poly.type
_entity_poly.pdbx_seq_one_letter_code
_entity_poly.pdbx_strand_id
1 'polypeptide(L)'
;MKLIHITDPHLVGPGEILHGLDPYDLLKKCIIDINIYHSDAELCVITGDLAHLGQAKAYSGLKECLSLLKIPFRLIIGNHDNREEMRKIFPAQPVDKNNFLQCSMHTSAGRFLFLDTVEEKQP
;
A
#
# COMPACT_ATOMS: atom_id res chain seq x y z
N MET A 1 2.27 -20.72 5.24
CA MET A 1 1.68 -19.39 5.00
C MET A 1 1.91 -18.97 3.58
N LYS A 2 0.92 -18.40 2.94
CA LYS A 2 1.05 -17.75 1.64
C LYS A 2 0.86 -16.24 1.80
N LEU A 3 1.87 -15.47 1.38
CA LEU A 3 1.90 -14.02 1.44
C LEU A 3 2.04 -13.46 0.03
N ILE A 4 1.28 -12.44 -0.30
CA ILE A 4 1.46 -11.65 -1.51
C ILE A 4 2.25 -10.39 -1.15
N HIS A 5 3.30 -10.12 -1.90
CA HIS A 5 4.11 -8.93 -1.72
C HIS A 5 4.11 -8.09 -3.01
N ILE A 6 3.64 -6.89 -2.90
CA ILE A 6 3.70 -5.86 -3.94
C ILE A 6 4.62 -4.76 -3.44
N THR A 7 5.48 -4.26 -4.29
CA THR A 7 6.41 -3.18 -3.93
C THR A 7 6.36 -2.07 -4.98
N ASP A 8 6.51 -0.83 -4.52
CA ASP A 8 6.73 0.35 -5.36
C ASP A 8 5.67 0.52 -6.48
N PRO A 9 4.38 0.56 -6.17
CA PRO A 9 3.38 0.75 -7.21
C PRO A 9 3.41 2.14 -7.85
N HIS A 10 3.99 3.15 -7.19
CA HIS A 10 4.16 4.51 -7.71
C HIS A 10 2.89 5.07 -8.36
N LEU A 11 1.76 4.99 -7.67
CA LEU A 11 0.50 5.49 -8.21
C LEU A 11 0.54 7.00 -8.44
N VAL A 12 -0.08 7.38 -9.52
CA VAL A 12 -0.49 8.76 -9.84
C VAL A 12 -2.01 8.80 -9.83
N GLY A 13 -2.62 9.92 -10.20
CA GLY A 13 -4.08 9.98 -10.27
C GLY A 13 -4.64 8.96 -11.25
N PRO A 14 -5.85 8.42 -11.02
CA PRO A 14 -6.48 7.49 -11.95
C PRO A 14 -6.56 8.08 -13.37
N GLY A 15 -6.14 7.29 -14.36
CA GLY A 15 -6.08 7.71 -15.77
C GLY A 15 -4.84 8.52 -16.16
N GLU A 16 -3.98 8.88 -15.19
CA GLU A 16 -2.71 9.53 -15.49
C GLU A 16 -1.64 8.49 -15.89
N ILE A 17 -0.68 8.95 -16.68
CA ILE A 17 0.40 8.09 -17.19
C ILE A 17 1.72 8.47 -16.53
N LEU A 18 2.48 7.46 -16.12
CA LEU A 18 3.83 7.58 -15.56
C LEU A 18 4.77 6.69 -16.38
N HIS A 19 5.81 7.30 -16.97
CA HIS A 19 6.79 6.58 -17.81
C HIS A 19 6.14 5.69 -18.88
N GLY A 20 5.07 6.19 -19.53
CA GLY A 20 4.36 5.48 -20.60
C GLY A 20 3.40 4.40 -20.13
N LEU A 21 3.20 4.23 -18.83
CA LEU A 21 2.30 3.24 -18.23
C LEU A 21 1.23 3.91 -17.37
N ASP A 22 0.11 3.22 -17.19
CA ASP A 22 -0.92 3.59 -16.23
C ASP A 22 -0.79 2.71 -14.97
N PRO A 23 -0.18 3.23 -13.89
CA PRO A 23 0.04 2.44 -12.68
C PRO A 23 -1.25 1.98 -12.00
N TYR A 24 -2.30 2.79 -12.07
CA TYR A 24 -3.61 2.46 -11.51
C TYR A 24 -4.20 1.22 -12.20
N ASP A 25 -4.21 1.21 -13.54
CA ASP A 25 -4.72 0.08 -14.32
C ASP A 25 -3.90 -1.19 -14.09
N LEU A 26 -2.57 -1.06 -14.01
CA LEU A 26 -1.68 -2.19 -13.73
C LEU A 26 -1.93 -2.79 -12.35
N LEU A 27 -2.08 -1.96 -11.32
CA LEU A 27 -2.38 -2.45 -9.97
C LEU A 27 -3.75 -3.10 -9.91
N LYS A 28 -4.74 -2.54 -10.58
CA LYS A 28 -6.09 -3.11 -10.64
C LYS A 28 -6.08 -4.50 -11.27
N LYS A 29 -5.35 -4.69 -12.37
CA LYS A 29 -5.17 -6.01 -13.01
C LYS A 29 -4.47 -6.99 -12.07
N CYS A 30 -3.43 -6.55 -11.39
CA CYS A 30 -2.72 -7.36 -10.39
C CYS A 30 -3.67 -7.84 -9.28
N ILE A 31 -4.51 -6.95 -8.75
CA ILE A 31 -5.49 -7.30 -7.70
C ILE A 31 -6.52 -8.32 -8.21
N ILE A 32 -6.99 -8.17 -9.44
CA ILE A 32 -7.91 -9.14 -10.05
C ILE A 32 -7.25 -10.52 -10.13
N ASP A 33 -5.99 -10.59 -10.57
CA ASP A 33 -5.23 -11.85 -10.63
C ASP A 33 -5.03 -12.47 -9.25
N ILE A 34 -4.74 -11.66 -8.23
CA ILE A 34 -4.64 -12.14 -6.84
C ILE A 34 -5.96 -12.78 -6.40
N ASN A 35 -7.08 -12.12 -6.67
CA ASN A 35 -8.39 -12.65 -6.31
C ASN A 35 -8.72 -13.98 -6.99
N ILE A 36 -8.28 -14.16 -8.24
CA ILE A 36 -8.55 -15.38 -9.03
C ILE A 36 -7.61 -16.52 -8.62
N TYR A 37 -6.31 -16.25 -8.53
CA TYR A 37 -5.29 -17.30 -8.42
C TYR A 37 -4.69 -17.45 -7.02
N HIS A 38 -4.89 -16.47 -6.14
CA HIS A 38 -4.23 -16.42 -4.83
C HIS A 38 -5.19 -16.04 -3.69
N SER A 39 -6.46 -16.38 -3.82
CA SER A 39 -7.48 -16.12 -2.80
C SER A 39 -7.22 -16.87 -1.48
N ASP A 40 -6.32 -17.84 -1.49
CA ASP A 40 -5.85 -18.59 -0.33
C ASP A 40 -4.69 -17.91 0.43
N ALA A 41 -4.21 -16.77 -0.05
CA ALA A 41 -3.18 -16.02 0.66
C ALA A 41 -3.75 -15.39 1.94
N GLU A 42 -2.95 -15.42 3.01
CA GLU A 42 -3.35 -14.87 4.32
C GLU A 42 -3.24 -13.35 4.38
N LEU A 43 -2.35 -12.76 3.58
CA LEU A 43 -2.05 -11.35 3.64
C LEU A 43 -1.45 -10.85 2.32
N CYS A 44 -1.82 -9.65 1.93
CA CYS A 44 -1.13 -8.86 0.92
C CYS A 44 -0.40 -7.70 1.59
N VAL A 45 0.91 -7.59 1.38
CA VAL A 45 1.71 -6.48 1.89
C VAL A 45 2.17 -5.63 0.71
N ILE A 46 1.94 -4.32 0.81
CA ILE A 46 2.39 -3.36 -0.21
C ILE A 46 3.41 -2.44 0.45
N THR A 47 4.66 -2.52 0.00
CA THR A 47 5.80 -1.91 0.68
C THR A 47 6.41 -0.77 -0.13
N GLY A 48 6.24 0.44 0.39
CA GLY A 48 6.94 1.62 -0.04
C GLY A 48 6.51 2.20 -1.38
N ASP A 49 6.70 3.51 -1.50
CA ASP A 49 6.43 4.28 -2.70
C ASP A 49 5.05 3.97 -3.30
N LEU A 50 4.04 4.02 -2.42
CA LEU A 50 2.65 3.76 -2.78
C LEU A 50 2.16 4.77 -3.82
N ALA A 51 2.51 6.05 -3.61
CA ALA A 51 2.25 7.16 -4.51
C ALA A 51 3.57 7.74 -5.03
N HIS A 52 3.60 8.10 -6.31
CA HIS A 52 4.81 8.66 -6.92
C HIS A 52 5.17 10.05 -6.37
N LEU A 53 4.18 10.89 -6.13
CA LEU A 53 4.36 12.26 -5.62
C LEU A 53 3.68 12.50 -4.25
N GLY A 54 3.22 11.46 -3.57
CA GLY A 54 2.55 11.59 -2.28
C GLY A 54 1.24 12.38 -2.32
N GLN A 55 0.55 12.42 -3.45
CA GLN A 55 -0.66 13.21 -3.64
C GLN A 55 -1.92 12.44 -3.22
N ALA A 56 -2.89 13.16 -2.65
CA ALA A 56 -4.16 12.59 -2.19
C ALA A 56 -4.90 11.79 -3.28
N LYS A 57 -4.89 12.28 -4.51
CA LYS A 57 -5.54 11.60 -5.65
C LYS A 57 -4.95 10.20 -5.92
N ALA A 58 -3.64 10.04 -5.73
CA ALA A 58 -2.98 8.73 -5.89
C ALA A 58 -3.40 7.76 -4.78
N TYR A 59 -3.45 8.21 -3.53
CA TYR A 59 -3.92 7.39 -2.42
C TYR A 59 -5.41 7.05 -2.53
N SER A 60 -6.24 7.95 -3.02
CA SER A 60 -7.65 7.68 -3.30
C SER A 60 -7.81 6.60 -4.38
N GLY A 61 -6.98 6.66 -5.43
CA GLY A 61 -6.93 5.61 -6.47
C GLY A 61 -6.45 4.27 -5.90
N LEU A 62 -5.43 4.29 -5.03
CA LEU A 62 -4.97 3.09 -4.32
C LEU A 62 -6.09 2.47 -3.49
N LYS A 63 -6.82 3.27 -2.74
CA LYS A 63 -7.94 2.81 -1.92
C LYS A 63 -9.04 2.18 -2.78
N GLU A 64 -9.34 2.78 -3.91
CA GLU A 64 -10.32 2.24 -4.87
C GLU A 64 -9.88 0.87 -5.39
N CYS A 65 -8.62 0.71 -5.81
CA CYS A 65 -8.06 -0.57 -6.22
C CYS A 65 -8.15 -1.61 -5.09
N LEU A 66 -7.71 -1.25 -3.88
CA LEU A 66 -7.68 -2.17 -2.74
C LEU A 66 -9.07 -2.54 -2.22
N SER A 67 -10.10 -1.76 -2.53
CA SER A 67 -11.48 -2.13 -2.24
C SER A 67 -11.93 -3.40 -2.98
N LEU A 68 -11.26 -3.74 -4.07
CA LEU A 68 -11.51 -4.96 -4.85
C LEU A 68 -10.77 -6.18 -4.30
N LEU A 69 -9.74 -5.97 -3.48
CA LEU A 69 -8.92 -7.06 -2.94
C LEU A 69 -9.71 -7.85 -1.90
N LYS A 70 -9.74 -9.18 -2.05
CA LYS A 70 -10.53 -10.08 -1.19
C LYS A 70 -9.78 -10.61 0.03
N ILE A 71 -8.46 -10.44 0.06
CA ILE A 71 -7.62 -10.83 1.20
C ILE A 71 -7.23 -9.60 2.02
N PRO A 72 -6.87 -9.76 3.31
CA PRO A 72 -6.39 -8.66 4.12
C PRO A 72 -5.11 -8.04 3.56
N PHE A 73 -4.91 -6.74 3.81
CA PHE A 73 -3.69 -6.06 3.37
C PHE A 73 -3.08 -5.18 4.47
N ARG A 74 -1.78 -4.90 4.31
CA ARG A 74 -1.02 -3.91 5.08
C ARG A 74 -0.23 -3.03 4.13
N LEU A 75 -0.17 -1.75 4.45
CA LEU A 75 0.57 -0.74 3.70
C LEU A 75 1.77 -0.27 4.50
N ILE A 76 2.90 -0.14 3.83
CA ILE A 76 4.12 0.49 4.36
C ILE A 76 4.47 1.63 3.41
N ILE A 77 4.81 2.80 3.95
CA ILE A 77 5.19 3.96 3.14
C ILE A 77 6.68 3.93 2.78
N GLY A 78 7.03 4.55 1.67
CA GLY A 78 8.38 4.77 1.18
C GLY A 78 8.74 6.26 1.09
N ASN A 79 9.92 6.56 0.53
CA ASN A 79 10.42 7.93 0.48
C ASN A 79 9.67 8.86 -0.48
N HIS A 80 8.90 8.32 -1.42
CA HIS A 80 8.00 9.10 -2.29
C HIS A 80 6.66 9.44 -1.63
N ASP A 81 6.33 8.77 -0.52
CA ASP A 81 5.03 8.89 0.12
C ASP A 81 4.92 10.10 1.03
N ASN A 82 3.68 10.51 1.28
CA ASN A 82 3.30 11.51 2.26
C ASN A 82 2.49 10.82 3.38
N ARG A 83 3.09 10.71 4.57
CA ARG A 83 2.47 10.04 5.72
C ARG A 83 1.12 10.64 6.10
N GLU A 84 1.03 11.95 6.12
CA GLU A 84 -0.19 12.64 6.52
C GLU A 84 -1.33 12.40 5.52
N GLU A 85 -1.08 12.56 4.22
CA GLU A 85 -2.08 12.32 3.18
C GLU A 85 -2.52 10.85 3.15
N MET A 86 -1.57 9.92 3.29
CA MET A 86 -1.86 8.49 3.35
C MET A 86 -2.76 8.17 4.54
N ARG A 87 -2.50 8.71 5.72
CA ARG A 87 -3.30 8.48 6.91
C ARG A 87 -4.72 9.01 6.81
N LYS A 88 -4.91 10.15 6.13
CA LYS A 88 -6.26 10.70 5.88
C LYS A 88 -7.11 9.75 5.05
N ILE A 89 -6.52 9.12 4.04
CA ILE A 89 -7.21 8.22 3.11
C ILE A 89 -7.39 6.82 3.72
N PHE A 90 -6.40 6.35 4.48
CA PHE A 90 -6.39 5.02 5.11
C PHE A 90 -6.37 5.11 6.65
N PRO A 91 -7.42 5.65 7.28
CA PRO A 91 -7.43 5.83 8.73
C PRO A 91 -7.43 4.51 9.52
N ALA A 92 -7.78 3.39 8.88
CA ALA A 92 -7.79 2.07 9.50
C ALA A 92 -6.41 1.38 9.51
N GLN A 93 -5.41 1.93 8.80
CA GLN A 93 -4.05 1.38 8.86
C GLN A 93 -3.44 1.68 10.24
N PRO A 94 -2.81 0.67 10.88
CA PRO A 94 -2.29 0.84 12.24
C PRO A 94 -1.16 1.87 12.30
N VAL A 95 -1.18 2.66 13.36
CA VAL A 95 -0.10 3.58 13.71
C VAL A 95 0.35 3.33 15.15
N ASP A 96 1.58 3.70 15.48
CA ASP A 96 2.06 3.67 16.84
C ASP A 96 1.66 4.93 17.64
N LYS A 97 2.07 5.00 18.90
CA LYS A 97 1.79 6.15 19.78
C LYS A 97 2.35 7.48 19.27
N ASN A 98 3.33 7.45 18.38
CA ASN A 98 3.98 8.63 17.78
C ASN A 98 3.46 8.93 16.36
N ASN A 99 2.38 8.25 15.94
CA ASN A 99 1.77 8.39 14.61
C ASN A 99 2.61 7.88 13.42
N PHE A 100 3.61 7.04 13.67
CA PHE A 100 4.29 6.30 12.62
C PHE A 100 3.42 5.13 12.15
N LEU A 101 3.43 4.88 10.84
CA LEU A 101 2.70 3.76 10.22
C LEU A 101 3.44 2.44 10.45
N GLN A 102 3.52 2.03 11.71
CA GLN A 102 4.19 0.80 12.09
C GLN A 102 3.37 0.01 13.11
N CYS A 103 3.47 -1.30 12.99
CA CYS A 103 2.74 -2.24 13.85
C CYS A 103 3.40 -3.62 13.83
N SER A 104 2.89 -4.51 14.66
CA SER A 104 3.17 -5.94 14.55
C SER A 104 1.88 -6.73 14.32
N MET A 105 2.01 -7.90 13.73
CA MET A 105 0.88 -8.78 13.43
C MET A 105 1.30 -10.22 13.62
N HIS A 106 0.48 -11.01 14.31
CA HIS A 106 0.65 -12.46 14.37
C HIS A 106 0.05 -13.11 13.12
N THR A 107 0.81 -14.03 12.54
CA THR A 107 0.40 -14.83 11.39
C THR A 107 0.63 -16.31 11.68
N SER A 108 0.19 -17.20 10.79
CA SER A 108 0.47 -18.63 10.88
C SER A 108 1.98 -18.94 10.81
N ALA A 109 2.79 -18.06 10.22
CA ALA A 109 4.25 -18.21 10.10
C ALA A 109 5.04 -17.52 11.23
N GLY A 110 4.37 -16.83 12.16
CA GLY A 110 5.00 -16.09 13.25
C GLY A 110 4.60 -14.62 13.30
N ARG A 111 5.38 -13.82 14.01
CA ARG A 111 5.14 -12.39 14.18
C ARG A 111 5.81 -11.60 13.06
N PHE A 112 5.02 -10.79 12.36
CA PHE A 112 5.51 -9.86 11.35
C PHE A 112 5.61 -8.46 11.96
N LEU A 113 6.68 -7.77 11.62
CA LEU A 113 6.89 -6.37 11.97
C LEU A 113 6.79 -5.52 10.70
N PHE A 114 5.97 -4.48 10.76
CA PHE A 114 5.81 -3.49 9.70
C PHE A 114 6.39 -2.19 10.21
N LEU A 115 7.46 -1.69 9.57
CA LEU A 115 8.23 -0.57 10.07
C LEU A 115 8.13 0.62 9.12
N ASP A 116 7.86 1.78 9.67
CA ASP A 116 7.88 3.07 8.99
C ASP A 116 9.27 3.67 9.13
N THR A 117 10.03 3.64 8.05
CA THR A 117 11.41 4.15 8.01
C THR A 117 11.52 5.48 7.28
N VAL A 118 10.39 6.15 7.01
CA VAL A 118 10.39 7.42 6.29
C VAL A 118 10.82 8.55 7.22
N GLU A 119 11.90 9.20 6.87
CA GLU A 119 12.34 10.43 7.51
C GLU A 119 11.62 11.63 6.89
N GLU A 120 11.09 12.52 7.74
CA GLU A 120 10.50 13.76 7.26
C GLU A 120 11.60 14.64 6.66
N LYS A 121 11.38 15.09 5.42
CA LYS A 121 12.28 16.06 4.81
C LYS A 121 12.23 17.35 5.63
N GLN A 122 13.34 17.73 6.20
CA GLN A 122 13.46 19.03 6.84
C GLN A 122 13.30 20.13 5.77
N PRO A 123 12.60 21.24 6.10
CA PRO A 123 12.45 22.36 5.18
C PRO A 123 13.79 23.03 4.84
#